data_10b16ff4e6f6de58963330841ddbe8b1
#
_entry.id   10b16ff4e6f6de58963330841ddbe8b1
#
_cell.length_a   1.000
_cell.length_b   1.000
_cell.length_c   1.000
_cell.angle_alpha   90.00
_cell.angle_beta   90.00
_cell.angle_gamma   90.00
#
_symmetry.space_group_name_H-M   'P 1'
#
loop_
_entity.id
_entity.type
_entity.pdbx_description
1 polymer ?
#
loop_
_entity_poly.entity_id
_entity_poly.type
_entity_poly.pdbx_seq_one_letter_code
_entity_poly.pdbx_strand_id
1 'polypeptide(L)'
;MRRILSVLLENESGALSRVVGLFSQRAFNIESLTVAPTDDPTLSRMTIEAVGDEQVLEQIEKQLHKLVDVFKVINLSEQEHVEREIVLVKVRAVGSSRDEIKRLADIFRGQIVDVTPKSYTVQLSGTKDKIDAFINALKEEAILLEIVRSGLISLSRGEKNIL
;
A
#
# COMPACT_ATOMS: atom_id res chain seq x y z
N MET A 1 -13.85 0.68 -10.08
CA MET A 1 -12.61 1.16 -10.69
C MET A 1 -11.62 1.56 -9.61
N ARG A 2 -10.37 1.28 -9.83
CA ARG A 2 -9.28 1.55 -8.89
C ARG A 2 -8.37 2.62 -9.48
N ARG A 3 -7.93 3.57 -8.67
CA ARG A 3 -7.00 4.61 -9.10
C ARG A 3 -5.89 4.79 -8.09
N ILE A 4 -4.66 4.93 -8.60
CA ILE A 4 -3.47 5.16 -7.80
C ILE A 4 -3.01 6.58 -8.06
N LEU A 5 -3.06 7.41 -7.02
CA LEU A 5 -2.64 8.80 -7.08
C LEU A 5 -1.34 8.99 -6.31
N SER A 6 -0.36 9.61 -6.96
CA SER A 6 0.87 10.05 -6.30
C SER A 6 0.79 11.54 -6.07
N VAL A 7 0.98 11.95 -4.82
CA VAL A 7 0.85 13.33 -4.39
C VAL A 7 2.15 13.82 -3.79
N LEU A 8 2.67 14.93 -4.31
CA LEU A 8 3.81 15.64 -3.73
C LEU A 8 3.26 16.80 -2.92
N LEU A 9 3.57 16.85 -1.63
CA LEU A 9 3.02 17.85 -0.72
C LEU A 9 4.10 18.37 0.23
N GLU A 10 3.81 19.52 0.86
CA GLU A 10 4.69 20.08 1.88
C GLU A 10 4.79 19.15 3.09
N ASN A 11 6.02 18.93 3.56
CA ASN A 11 6.26 18.18 4.80
C ASN A 11 6.16 19.13 6.00
N GLU A 12 4.96 19.63 6.24
CA GLU A 12 4.66 20.55 7.33
C GLU A 12 3.52 20.03 8.21
N SER A 13 3.49 20.51 9.44
CA SER A 13 2.42 20.21 10.36
C SER A 13 1.06 20.63 9.77
N GLY A 14 0.12 19.72 9.78
CA GLY A 14 -1.24 19.96 9.29
C GLY A 14 -1.48 19.67 7.81
N ALA A 15 -0.42 19.55 6.98
CA ALA A 15 -0.59 19.22 5.56
C ALA A 15 -1.31 17.88 5.37
N LEU A 16 -0.85 16.85 6.05
CA LEU A 16 -1.49 15.53 6.01
C LEU A 16 -2.92 15.58 6.53
N SER A 17 -3.16 16.31 7.61
CA SER A 17 -4.50 16.46 8.19
C SER A 17 -5.47 17.10 7.21
N ARG A 18 -5.04 18.08 6.43
CA ARG A 18 -5.88 18.72 5.41
C ARG A 18 -6.24 17.76 4.29
N VAL A 19 -5.29 16.95 3.84
CA VAL A 19 -5.56 15.92 2.83
C VAL A 19 -6.54 14.88 3.36
N VAL A 20 -6.28 14.34 4.54
CA VAL A 20 -7.16 13.34 5.18
C VAL A 20 -8.55 13.92 5.45
N GLY A 21 -8.63 15.17 5.90
CA GLY A 21 -9.88 15.87 6.12
C GLY A 21 -10.73 15.99 4.86
N LEU A 22 -10.10 16.21 3.73
CA LEU A 22 -10.76 16.24 2.42
C LEU A 22 -11.50 14.92 2.14
N PHE A 23 -10.83 13.79 2.35
CA PHE A 23 -11.44 12.47 2.13
C PHE A 23 -12.56 12.19 3.13
N SER A 24 -12.38 12.56 4.39
CA SER A 24 -13.39 12.38 5.44
C SER A 24 -14.66 13.14 5.16
N GLN A 25 -14.53 14.41 4.75
CA GLN A 25 -15.68 15.28 4.48
C GLN A 25 -16.53 14.80 3.31
N ARG A 26 -15.91 14.14 2.33
CA ARG A 26 -16.57 13.72 1.10
C ARG A 26 -16.90 12.24 1.06
N ALA A 27 -16.58 11.51 2.12
CA ALA A 27 -16.80 10.07 2.24
C ALA A 27 -16.24 9.26 1.07
N PHE A 28 -15.06 9.66 0.58
CA PHE A 28 -14.36 8.91 -0.47
C PHE A 28 -13.83 7.59 0.10
N ASN A 29 -13.89 6.53 -0.71
CA ASN A 29 -13.39 5.22 -0.33
C ASN A 29 -11.90 5.09 -0.62
N ILE A 30 -11.09 5.14 0.43
CA ILE A 30 -9.64 5.00 0.36
C ILE A 30 -9.23 3.60 0.82
N GLU A 31 -8.63 2.84 -0.07
CA GLU A 31 -8.15 1.48 0.21
C GLU A 31 -6.82 1.48 0.94
N SER A 32 -5.90 2.37 0.55
CA SER A 32 -4.64 2.52 1.25
C SER A 32 -4.09 3.93 1.10
N LEU A 33 -3.31 4.35 2.08
CA LEU A 33 -2.64 5.64 2.10
C LEU A 33 -1.27 5.46 2.73
N THR A 34 -0.23 5.84 1.98
CA THR A 34 1.15 5.74 2.43
C THR A 34 1.82 7.08 2.24
N VAL A 35 2.51 7.59 3.24
CA VAL A 35 3.19 8.87 3.18
C VAL A 35 4.53 8.81 3.88
N ALA A 36 5.53 9.44 3.28
CA ALA A 36 6.86 9.58 3.87
C ALA A 36 7.54 10.82 3.29
N PRO A 37 8.51 11.42 4.02
CA PRO A 37 9.35 12.45 3.45
C PRO A 37 10.13 11.92 2.24
N THR A 38 10.46 12.82 1.31
CA THR A 38 11.31 12.51 0.16
C THR A 38 12.78 12.74 0.53
N ASP A 39 13.67 12.65 -0.45
CA ASP A 39 15.07 13.08 -0.30
C ASP A 39 15.21 14.58 -0.02
N ASP A 40 14.20 15.37 -0.40
CA ASP A 40 14.05 16.75 0.05
C ASP A 40 13.22 16.75 1.34
N PRO A 41 13.81 17.10 2.50
CA PRO A 41 13.10 17.02 3.78
C PRO A 41 11.92 17.99 3.90
N THR A 42 11.79 18.96 3.00
CA THR A 42 10.66 19.91 2.98
C THR A 42 9.44 19.33 2.26
N LEU A 43 9.61 18.21 1.56
CA LEU A 43 8.56 17.58 0.75
C LEU A 43 8.28 16.16 1.23
N SER A 44 7.00 15.80 1.23
CA SER A 44 6.54 14.44 1.44
C SER A 44 5.87 13.91 0.18
N ARG A 45 5.95 12.62 -0.01
CA ARG A 45 5.23 11.94 -1.08
C ARG A 45 4.21 10.99 -0.49
N MET A 46 2.99 11.11 -0.99
CA MET A 46 1.85 10.30 -0.57
C MET A 46 1.37 9.47 -1.75
N THR A 47 1.11 8.20 -1.50
CA THR A 47 0.45 7.33 -2.47
C THR A 47 -0.92 6.97 -1.94
N ILE A 48 -1.94 7.24 -2.74
CA ILE A 48 -3.33 6.99 -2.39
C ILE A 48 -3.90 5.96 -3.36
N GLU A 49 -4.44 4.89 -2.82
CA GLU A 49 -5.22 3.94 -3.60
C GLU A 49 -6.69 4.17 -3.28
N ALA A 50 -7.46 4.60 -4.28
CA ALA A 50 -8.87 4.91 -4.14
C ALA A 50 -9.71 4.02 -5.06
N VAL A 51 -10.91 3.68 -4.62
CA VAL A 51 -11.87 2.89 -5.39
C VAL A 51 -13.19 3.68 -5.48
N GLY A 52 -13.76 3.70 -6.67
CA GLY A 52 -15.00 4.40 -6.93
C GLY A 52 -15.31 4.41 -8.42
N ASP A 53 -16.36 5.09 -8.81
CA ASP A 53 -16.62 5.35 -10.23
C ASP A 53 -15.72 6.47 -10.75
N GLU A 54 -15.68 6.64 -12.07
CA GLU A 54 -14.79 7.62 -12.70
C GLU A 54 -15.06 9.04 -12.23
N GLN A 55 -16.31 9.41 -12.04
CA GLN A 55 -16.70 10.75 -11.56
C GLN A 55 -16.15 11.02 -10.16
N VAL A 56 -16.28 10.07 -9.26
CA VAL A 56 -15.77 10.18 -7.88
C VAL A 56 -14.25 10.32 -7.89
N LEU A 57 -13.55 9.50 -8.68
CA LEU A 57 -12.09 9.51 -8.77
C LEU A 57 -11.57 10.82 -9.35
N GLU A 58 -12.21 11.35 -10.39
CA GLU A 58 -11.87 12.68 -10.93
C GLU A 58 -12.10 13.80 -9.92
N GLN A 59 -13.16 13.69 -9.13
CA GLN A 59 -13.45 14.64 -8.06
C GLN A 59 -12.32 14.67 -7.04
N ILE A 60 -11.83 13.50 -6.63
CA ILE A 60 -10.70 13.38 -5.70
C ILE A 60 -9.48 14.13 -6.25
N GLU A 61 -9.11 13.88 -7.50
CA GLU A 61 -7.97 14.55 -8.12
C GLU A 61 -8.14 16.08 -8.12
N LYS A 62 -9.30 16.55 -8.54
CA LYS A 62 -9.60 17.98 -8.60
C LYS A 62 -9.51 18.65 -7.22
N GLN A 63 -10.03 17.99 -6.20
CA GLN A 63 -10.00 18.53 -4.84
C GLN A 63 -8.57 18.55 -4.28
N LEU A 64 -7.75 17.54 -4.58
CA LEU A 64 -6.34 17.51 -4.19
C LEU A 64 -5.57 18.68 -4.80
N HIS A 65 -5.80 18.99 -6.07
CA HIS A 65 -5.14 20.11 -6.75
C HIS A 65 -5.46 21.47 -6.12
N LYS A 66 -6.58 21.58 -5.44
CA LYS A 66 -7.00 22.85 -4.79
C LYS A 66 -6.32 23.09 -3.45
N LEU A 67 -5.71 22.08 -2.85
CA LEU A 67 -5.06 22.23 -1.56
C LEU A 67 -3.73 22.97 -1.72
N VAL A 68 -3.52 24.02 -0.91
CA VAL A 68 -2.32 24.85 -1.00
C VAL A 68 -1.03 24.08 -0.70
N ASP A 69 -1.12 23.06 0.14
CA ASP A 69 0.01 22.23 0.53
C ASP A 69 0.43 21.23 -0.56
N VAL A 70 -0.41 21.02 -1.57
CA VAL A 70 -0.17 20.03 -2.63
C VAL A 70 0.50 20.71 -3.80
N PHE A 71 1.70 20.24 -4.15
CA PHE A 71 2.45 20.75 -5.30
C PHE A 71 2.11 20.04 -6.58
N LYS A 72 1.87 18.74 -6.52
CA LYS A 72 1.62 17.95 -7.72
C LYS A 72 0.83 16.69 -7.40
N VAL A 73 -0.06 16.31 -8.32
CA VAL A 73 -0.82 15.06 -8.28
C VAL A 73 -0.64 14.36 -9.62
N ILE A 74 -0.29 13.09 -9.58
CA ILE A 74 -0.16 12.26 -10.78
C ILE A 74 -1.07 11.04 -10.64
N ASN A 75 -1.87 10.77 -11.66
CA ASN A 75 -2.64 9.53 -11.77
C ASN A 75 -1.74 8.45 -12.38
N LEU A 76 -1.18 7.59 -11.55
CA LEU A 76 -0.28 6.52 -11.98
C LEU A 76 -1.01 5.37 -12.66
N SER A 77 -2.32 5.22 -12.44
CA SER A 77 -3.11 4.16 -13.07
C SER A 77 -3.21 4.29 -14.58
N GLU A 78 -3.05 5.51 -15.12
CA GLU A 78 -3.14 5.79 -16.55
C GLU A 78 -1.82 5.63 -17.30
N GLN A 79 -0.76 5.23 -16.60
CA GLN A 79 0.55 5.08 -17.20
C GLN A 79 1.26 3.83 -16.68
N GLU A 80 2.30 3.41 -17.38
CA GLU A 80 3.13 2.32 -16.91
C GLU A 80 3.81 2.73 -15.60
N HIS A 81 3.67 1.90 -14.59
CA HIS A 81 4.17 2.17 -13.25
C HIS A 81 4.61 0.90 -12.56
N VAL A 82 5.35 1.07 -11.48
CA VAL A 82 5.71 0.01 -10.55
C VAL A 82 4.93 0.25 -9.26
N GLU A 83 4.28 -0.78 -8.77
CA GLU A 83 3.62 -0.72 -7.47
C GLU A 83 4.08 -1.85 -6.58
N ARG A 84 4.26 -1.56 -5.29
CA ARG A 84 4.69 -2.55 -4.30
C ARG A 84 4.02 -2.26 -2.97
N GLU A 85 3.83 -3.33 -2.22
CA GLU A 85 3.34 -3.29 -0.85
C GLU A 85 4.13 -4.32 -0.06
N ILE A 86 4.32 -4.10 1.23
CA ILE A 86 4.87 -5.11 2.12
C ILE A 86 3.82 -5.56 3.11
N VAL A 87 3.80 -6.85 3.44
CA VAL A 87 2.92 -7.44 4.43
C VAL A 87 3.74 -8.22 5.44
N LEU A 88 3.33 -8.16 6.71
CA LEU A 88 3.79 -9.04 7.77
C LEU A 88 2.60 -9.89 8.22
N VAL A 89 2.75 -11.21 8.15
CA VAL A 89 1.69 -12.15 8.50
C VAL A 89 2.19 -13.10 9.57
N LYS A 90 1.51 -13.11 10.71
CA LYS A 90 1.78 -14.08 11.76
C LYS A 90 0.77 -15.21 11.65
N VAL A 91 1.27 -16.43 11.56
CA VAL A 91 0.45 -17.63 11.42
C VAL A 91 0.78 -18.64 12.51
N ARG A 92 -0.23 -19.37 12.91
CA ARG A 92 -0.02 -20.55 13.76
C ARG A 92 0.69 -21.62 12.93
N ALA A 93 1.82 -22.10 13.43
CA ALA A 93 2.68 -23.04 12.71
C ALA A 93 3.04 -24.19 13.64
N VAL A 94 2.25 -25.25 13.60
CA VAL A 94 2.43 -26.45 14.43
C VAL A 94 2.30 -27.70 13.56
N GLY A 95 3.07 -28.74 13.90
CA GLY A 95 3.00 -30.01 13.18
C GLY A 95 3.35 -29.86 11.71
N SER A 96 2.56 -30.53 10.86
CA SER A 96 2.76 -30.53 9.40
C SER A 96 2.51 -29.17 8.75
N SER A 97 1.75 -28.28 9.38
CA SER A 97 1.50 -26.94 8.82
C SER A 97 2.77 -26.10 8.74
N ARG A 98 3.75 -26.36 9.57
CA ARG A 98 5.05 -25.66 9.53
C ARG A 98 5.72 -25.81 8.18
N ASP A 99 5.78 -27.01 7.65
CA ASP A 99 6.39 -27.29 6.34
C ASP A 99 5.60 -26.66 5.20
N GLU A 100 4.27 -26.71 5.27
CA GLU A 100 3.42 -26.11 4.26
C GLU A 100 3.54 -24.59 4.22
N ILE A 101 3.60 -23.94 5.38
CA ILE A 101 3.79 -22.48 5.46
C ILE A 101 5.15 -22.10 4.88
N LYS A 102 6.20 -22.84 5.21
CA LYS A 102 7.53 -22.60 4.66
C LYS A 102 7.55 -22.78 3.14
N ARG A 103 6.89 -23.81 2.63
CA ARG A 103 6.77 -24.04 1.19
C ARG A 103 6.07 -22.88 0.48
N LEU A 104 4.96 -22.38 1.04
CA LEU A 104 4.25 -21.24 0.49
C LEU A 104 5.11 -19.97 0.53
N ALA A 105 5.82 -19.72 1.62
CA ALA A 105 6.74 -18.60 1.73
C ALA A 105 7.79 -18.65 0.61
N ASP A 106 8.38 -19.82 0.37
CA ASP A 106 9.38 -19.99 -0.68
C ASP A 106 8.78 -19.79 -2.08
N ILE A 107 7.59 -20.33 -2.34
CA ILE A 107 6.91 -20.19 -3.64
C ILE A 107 6.64 -18.71 -3.96
N PHE A 108 6.15 -17.97 -2.99
CA PHE A 108 5.84 -16.54 -3.15
C PHE A 108 7.06 -15.64 -2.97
N ARG A 109 8.23 -16.21 -2.68
CA ARG A 109 9.47 -15.48 -2.41
C ARG A 109 9.39 -14.57 -1.19
N GLY A 110 8.66 -15.02 -0.20
CA GLY A 110 8.61 -14.38 1.11
C GLY A 110 9.74 -14.86 2.00
N GLN A 111 9.88 -14.22 3.14
CA GLN A 111 10.89 -14.56 4.14
C GLN A 111 10.23 -14.82 5.48
N ILE A 112 10.65 -15.87 6.16
CA ILE A 112 10.25 -16.10 7.55
C ILE A 112 11.18 -15.26 8.41
N VAL A 113 10.62 -14.28 9.13
CA VAL A 113 11.41 -13.29 9.87
C VAL A 113 11.33 -13.50 11.39
N ASP A 114 10.40 -14.31 11.84
CA ASP A 114 10.29 -14.69 13.24
C ASP A 114 9.78 -16.12 13.36
N VAL A 115 10.34 -16.88 14.28
CA VAL A 115 10.04 -18.29 14.48
C VAL A 115 9.88 -18.57 15.99
N THR A 116 8.75 -19.19 16.34
CA THR A 116 8.56 -19.78 17.67
C THR A 116 8.14 -21.25 17.51
N PRO A 117 8.10 -22.05 18.57
CA PRO A 117 7.61 -23.42 18.44
C PRO A 117 6.16 -23.53 17.91
N LYS A 118 5.36 -22.46 17.99
CA LYS A 118 3.95 -22.48 17.63
C LYS A 118 3.57 -21.50 16.51
N SER A 119 4.50 -20.65 16.07
CA SER A 119 4.17 -19.63 15.08
C SER A 119 5.32 -19.28 14.14
N TYR A 120 4.97 -18.79 12.96
CA TYR A 120 5.87 -18.11 12.04
C TYR A 120 5.33 -16.71 11.77
N THR A 121 6.24 -15.75 11.61
CA THR A 121 5.93 -14.46 10.99
C THR A 121 6.60 -14.41 9.63
N VAL A 122 5.82 -14.19 8.60
CA VAL A 122 6.29 -14.15 7.21
C VAL A 122 6.20 -12.72 6.68
N GLN A 123 7.26 -12.28 6.02
CA GLN A 123 7.34 -11.01 5.33
C GLN A 123 7.25 -11.26 3.83
N LEU A 124 6.43 -10.51 3.13
CA LEU A 124 6.32 -10.57 1.68
C LEU A 124 6.15 -9.18 1.10
N SER A 125 6.90 -8.87 0.05
CA SER A 125 6.68 -7.68 -0.75
C SER A 125 6.25 -8.07 -2.17
N GLY A 126 5.38 -7.27 -2.76
CA GLY A 126 4.90 -7.52 -4.10
C GLY A 126 3.75 -6.61 -4.48
N THR A 127 3.12 -6.93 -5.60
CA THR A 127 1.88 -6.26 -6.02
C THR A 127 0.74 -6.65 -5.09
N LYS A 128 -0.35 -5.87 -5.13
CA LYS A 128 -1.55 -6.17 -4.36
C LYS A 128 -2.07 -7.58 -4.65
N ASP A 129 -2.12 -7.97 -5.91
CA ASP A 129 -2.61 -9.29 -6.32
C ASP A 129 -1.75 -10.42 -5.76
N LYS A 130 -0.45 -10.25 -5.77
CA LYS A 130 0.49 -11.21 -5.20
C LYS A 130 0.29 -11.35 -3.69
N ILE A 131 0.17 -10.22 -2.99
CA ILE A 131 -0.06 -10.21 -1.54
C ILE A 131 -1.40 -10.89 -1.20
N ASP A 132 -2.46 -10.56 -1.92
CA ASP A 132 -3.78 -11.15 -1.70
C ASP A 132 -3.77 -12.67 -1.96
N ALA A 133 -3.10 -13.10 -3.03
CA ALA A 133 -2.96 -14.53 -3.35
C ALA A 133 -2.20 -15.28 -2.24
N PHE A 134 -1.14 -14.70 -1.72
CA PHE A 134 -0.37 -15.28 -0.63
C PHE A 134 -1.21 -15.44 0.65
N ILE A 135 -1.91 -14.39 1.02
CA ILE A 135 -2.79 -14.40 2.21
C ILE A 135 -3.86 -15.47 2.07
N ASN A 136 -4.49 -15.57 0.91
CA ASN A 136 -5.52 -16.58 0.66
C ASN A 136 -4.96 -18.00 0.73
N ALA A 137 -3.77 -18.22 0.17
CA ALA A 137 -3.09 -19.51 0.24
C ALA A 137 -2.76 -19.89 1.69
N LEU A 138 -2.28 -18.95 2.50
CA LEU A 138 -2.00 -19.18 3.91
C LEU A 138 -3.26 -19.55 4.70
N LYS A 139 -4.38 -18.91 4.41
CA LYS A 139 -5.66 -19.17 5.10
C LYS A 139 -6.15 -20.61 4.90
N GLU A 140 -5.82 -21.21 3.78
CA GLU A 140 -6.19 -22.61 3.49
C GLU A 140 -5.36 -23.61 4.30
N GLU A 141 -4.11 -23.23 4.65
CA GLU A 141 -3.15 -24.14 5.29
C GLU A 141 -2.96 -23.89 6.78
N ALA A 142 -3.34 -22.71 7.28
CA ALA A 142 -3.05 -22.32 8.65
C ALA A 142 -4.04 -21.29 9.18
N ILE A 143 -3.99 -21.10 10.50
CA ILE A 143 -4.75 -20.05 11.16
C ILE A 143 -3.91 -18.78 11.17
N LEU A 144 -4.44 -17.70 10.60
CA LEU A 144 -3.83 -16.38 10.69
C LEU A 144 -4.05 -15.82 12.09
N LEU A 145 -2.97 -15.44 12.75
CA LEU A 145 -3.03 -14.82 14.06
C LEU A 145 -3.10 -13.29 13.95
N GLU A 146 -2.33 -12.72 13.03
CA GLU A 146 -2.27 -11.28 12.86
C GLU A 146 -1.74 -10.93 11.47
N ILE A 147 -2.21 -9.84 10.90
CA ILE A 147 -1.75 -9.35 9.61
C ILE A 147 -1.62 -7.83 9.66
N VAL A 148 -0.51 -7.32 9.11
CA VAL A 148 -0.27 -5.87 8.96
C VAL A 148 0.20 -5.61 7.54
N ARG A 149 -0.44 -4.66 6.88
CA ARG A 149 -0.07 -4.22 5.51
C ARG A 149 0.42 -2.77 5.56
N SER A 150 1.46 -2.48 4.79
CA SER A 150 2.02 -1.13 4.70
C SER A 150 1.13 -0.15 3.92
N GLY A 151 0.30 -0.67 3.03
CA GLY A 151 -0.29 0.14 1.98
C GLY A 151 0.63 0.23 0.77
N LEU A 152 0.09 0.71 -0.32
CA LEU A 152 0.73 0.74 -1.63
C LEU A 152 1.69 1.89 -1.77
N ILE A 153 2.87 1.63 -2.35
CA ILE A 153 3.76 2.67 -2.89
C ILE A 153 3.89 2.43 -4.39
N SER A 154 4.07 3.52 -5.14
CA SER A 154 4.10 3.45 -6.60
C SER A 154 4.88 4.59 -7.20
N LEU A 155 5.50 4.34 -8.34
CA LEU A 155 6.14 5.37 -9.15
C LEU A 155 6.09 4.99 -10.64
N SER A 156 6.23 5.99 -11.51
CA SER A 156 6.24 5.81 -12.96
C SER A 156 7.43 4.96 -13.41
N ARG A 157 7.21 4.14 -14.44
CA ARG A 157 8.33 3.45 -15.09
C ARG A 157 9.12 4.43 -15.96
N GLY A 158 10.36 4.06 -16.24
CA GLY A 158 11.26 4.83 -17.09
C GLY A 158 11.78 6.09 -16.42
N GLU A 159 11.96 7.13 -17.19
CA GLU A 159 12.60 8.37 -16.73
C GLU A 159 11.62 9.41 -16.18
N LYS A 160 10.32 9.18 -16.32
CA LYS A 160 9.29 10.09 -15.79
C LYS A 160 9.36 10.13 -14.27
N ASN A 161 9.18 11.31 -13.71
CA ASN A 161 9.15 11.51 -12.26
C ASN A 161 8.12 12.58 -11.88
N ILE A 162 7.86 12.71 -10.59
CA ILE A 162 6.86 13.64 -10.10
C ILE A 162 7.36 15.08 -10.00
N LEU A 163 8.64 15.28 -10.10
CA LEU A 163 9.27 16.61 -9.97
C LEU A 163 9.18 17.44 -11.23
#